data_6e298060b2d1350b2eb9905c7909bfb3
#
_entry.id   6e298060b2d1350b2eb9905c7909bfb3
#
_cell.length_a   1.000
_cell.length_b   1.000
_cell.length_c   1.000
_cell.angle_alpha   90.00
_cell.angle_beta   90.00
_cell.angle_gamma   90.00
#
_symmetry.space_group_name_H-M   'P 1'
#
loop_
_entity.id
_entity.type
_entity.pdbx_description
1 polymer ?
#
loop_
_entity_poly.entity_id
_entity_poly.type
_entity_poly.pdbx_seq_one_letter_code
_entity_poly.pdbx_strand_id
1 'polypeptide(L)'
;MRDITLCHPRLQRIASAWIKACATEGITVDIGETLRTVAEQDALYAQGRTKPGNIVTNAKGSSYSSQHQWGIAFDFYLKMDVDGDGKIADDAYNDSKGHFRKAAEIGKKLGLAWGGDWSSIVDKPHLYLPDWGSTPTPLIKQYKTPEKFMKTWIMEPVKMGWQKENGGWRFYLKDGSENYVVNDWYKDGDLWYWFDGN
;
A
#
# COMPACT_ATOMS: atom_id res chain seq x y z
N MET A 1 -7.51 4.44 12.82
CA MET A 1 -7.22 4.11 11.41
C MET A 1 -6.72 5.36 10.72
N ARG A 2 -5.58 5.30 10.12
CA ARG A 2 -5.01 6.44 9.39
C ARG A 2 -5.65 6.57 8.00
N ASP A 3 -5.66 7.77 7.47
CA ASP A 3 -6.32 8.08 6.21
C ASP A 3 -5.38 7.80 5.03
N ILE A 4 -5.67 6.77 4.23
CA ILE A 4 -4.90 6.44 3.03
C ILE A 4 -5.00 7.52 1.95
N THR A 5 -6.03 8.37 1.98
CA THR A 5 -6.21 9.45 1.00
C THR A 5 -5.14 10.54 1.10
N LEU A 6 -4.37 10.56 2.19
CA LEU A 6 -3.23 11.45 2.38
C LEU A 6 -1.93 10.91 1.76
N CYS A 7 -1.93 9.68 1.24
CA CYS A 7 -0.78 9.05 0.61
C CYS A 7 -0.73 9.33 -0.90
N HIS A 8 0.36 8.90 -1.53
CA HIS A 8 0.55 9.01 -2.99
C HIS A 8 -0.65 8.41 -3.74
N PRO A 9 -1.20 9.07 -4.76
CA PRO A 9 -2.41 8.63 -5.46
C PRO A 9 -2.35 7.19 -5.97
N ARG A 10 -1.20 6.76 -6.51
CA ARG A 10 -1.00 5.37 -6.92
C ARG A 10 -1.07 4.40 -5.74
N LEU A 11 -0.54 4.77 -4.57
CA LEU A 11 -0.62 3.93 -3.37
C LEU A 11 -2.06 3.75 -2.90
N GLN A 12 -2.86 4.81 -2.96
CA GLN A 12 -4.29 4.76 -2.61
C GLN A 12 -5.04 3.74 -3.48
N ARG A 13 -4.82 3.78 -4.81
CA ARG A 13 -5.46 2.84 -5.76
C ARG A 13 -5.02 1.40 -5.50
N ILE A 14 -3.71 1.18 -5.37
CA ILE A 14 -3.19 -0.16 -5.13
C ILE A 14 -3.68 -0.70 -3.78
N ALA A 15 -3.72 0.11 -2.73
CA ALA A 15 -4.21 -0.30 -1.42
C ALA A 15 -5.68 -0.77 -1.48
N SER A 16 -6.54 -0.04 -2.21
CA SER A 16 -7.94 -0.44 -2.41
C SER A 16 -8.06 -1.78 -3.15
N ALA A 17 -7.31 -1.96 -4.24
CA ALA A 17 -7.29 -3.22 -5.00
C ALA A 17 -6.72 -4.37 -4.17
N TRP A 18 -5.69 -4.11 -3.38
CA TRP A 18 -5.04 -5.08 -2.51
C TRP A 18 -5.96 -5.60 -1.40
N ILE A 19 -6.72 -4.73 -0.73
CA ILE A 19 -7.71 -5.15 0.27
C ILE A 19 -8.73 -6.12 -0.34
N LYS A 20 -9.26 -5.80 -1.53
CA LYS A 20 -10.21 -6.66 -2.24
C LYS A 20 -9.59 -8.01 -2.63
N ALA A 21 -8.37 -7.99 -3.15
CA ALA A 21 -7.65 -9.20 -3.55
C ALA A 21 -7.33 -10.10 -2.34
N CYS A 22 -6.93 -9.51 -1.20
CA CYS A 22 -6.75 -10.26 0.05
C CYS A 22 -8.07 -10.92 0.50
N ALA A 23 -9.18 -10.19 0.45
CA ALA A 23 -10.49 -10.73 0.82
C ALA A 23 -10.91 -11.91 -0.08
N THR A 24 -10.62 -11.85 -1.38
CA THR A 24 -10.87 -12.96 -2.33
C THR A 24 -10.08 -14.21 -1.97
N GLU A 25 -8.87 -14.05 -1.41
CA GLU A 25 -8.01 -15.14 -0.92
C GLU A 25 -8.32 -15.54 0.53
N GLY A 26 -9.43 -15.05 1.10
CA GLY A 26 -9.85 -15.36 2.47
C GLY A 26 -9.02 -14.68 3.55
N ILE A 27 -8.29 -13.61 3.22
CA ILE A 27 -7.48 -12.85 4.18
C ILE A 27 -8.12 -11.48 4.38
N THR A 28 -8.75 -11.27 5.53
CA THR A 28 -9.32 -9.97 5.87
C THR A 28 -8.26 -9.10 6.52
N VAL A 29 -7.96 -7.97 5.87
CA VAL A 29 -6.96 -6.98 6.29
C VAL A 29 -7.57 -5.60 6.42
N ASP A 30 -6.92 -4.73 7.20
CA ASP A 30 -7.23 -3.31 7.25
C ASP A 30 -5.94 -2.49 7.33
N ILE A 31 -6.01 -1.20 6.95
CA ILE A 31 -4.86 -0.31 6.95
C ILE A 31 -4.69 0.32 8.34
N GLY A 32 -3.52 0.17 8.91
CA GLY A 32 -3.16 0.71 10.23
C GLY A 32 -2.52 2.09 10.15
N GLU A 33 -1.31 2.18 9.65
CA GLU A 33 -0.55 3.43 9.51
C GLU A 33 -0.41 3.84 8.05
N THR A 34 -0.42 5.14 7.79
CA THR A 34 -0.29 5.73 6.46
C THR A 34 0.70 6.90 6.48
N LEU A 35 0.33 8.09 5.99
CA LEU A 35 1.17 9.28 6.07
C LEU A 35 1.46 9.62 7.55
N ARG A 36 2.73 9.91 7.83
CA ARG A 36 3.22 10.26 9.17
C ARG A 36 3.92 11.60 9.14
N THR A 37 3.54 12.50 10.04
CA THR A 37 4.20 13.79 10.24
C THR A 37 5.55 13.65 10.92
N VAL A 38 6.38 14.70 10.87
CA VAL A 38 7.64 14.76 11.61
C VAL A 38 7.42 14.54 13.12
N ALA A 39 6.41 15.21 13.69
CA ALA A 39 6.11 15.09 15.13
C ALA A 39 5.70 13.67 15.54
N GLU A 40 4.90 12.99 14.72
CA GLU A 40 4.49 11.59 14.98
C GLU A 40 5.69 10.65 14.85
N GLN A 41 6.56 10.86 13.85
CA GLN A 41 7.78 10.07 13.70
C GLN A 41 8.75 10.28 14.87
N ASP A 42 8.90 11.52 15.36
CA ASP A 42 9.73 11.82 16.55
C ASP A 42 9.13 11.22 17.82
N ALA A 43 7.81 11.15 17.95
CA ALA A 43 7.15 10.49 19.08
C ALA A 43 7.45 8.98 19.10
N LEU A 44 7.43 8.31 17.92
CA LEU A 44 7.84 6.91 17.79
C LEU A 44 9.33 6.72 18.03
N TYR A 45 10.18 7.63 17.55
CA TYR A 45 11.62 7.59 17.78
C TYR A 45 11.98 7.74 19.26
N ALA A 46 11.22 8.52 20.02
CA ALA A 46 11.40 8.70 21.46
C ALA A 46 11.06 7.45 22.27
N GLN A 47 10.18 6.57 21.76
CA GLN A 47 9.79 5.34 22.43
C GLN A 47 10.99 4.40 22.57
N GLY A 48 11.20 3.87 23.77
CA GLY A 48 12.35 3.02 24.11
C GLY A 48 13.68 3.79 24.23
N ARG A 49 13.68 5.15 24.12
CA ARG A 49 14.87 6.00 24.29
C ARG A 49 14.66 7.05 25.38
N THR A 50 13.76 7.98 25.15
CA THR A 50 13.41 9.05 26.11
C THR A 50 12.01 8.89 26.68
N LYS A 51 11.21 7.96 26.13
CA LYS A 51 9.90 7.55 26.62
C LYS A 51 9.89 6.03 26.86
N PRO A 52 9.06 5.52 27.81
CA PRO A 52 8.91 4.09 28.04
C PRO A 52 8.48 3.32 26.77
N GLY A 53 8.80 2.02 26.73
CA GLY A 53 8.42 1.08 25.67
C GLY A 53 9.64 0.52 24.93
N ASN A 54 9.36 -0.27 23.90
CA ASN A 54 10.41 -0.83 23.04
C ASN A 54 10.76 0.14 21.90
N ILE A 55 11.99 0.06 21.39
CA ILE A 55 12.39 0.79 20.18
C ILE A 55 11.61 0.21 18.99
N VAL A 56 10.81 1.04 18.35
CA VAL A 56 9.95 0.66 17.21
C VAL A 56 10.41 1.26 15.88
N THR A 57 11.34 2.22 15.92
CA THR A 57 11.92 2.82 14.70
C THR A 57 13.32 3.38 14.97
N ASN A 58 14.18 3.34 13.95
CA ASN A 58 15.46 4.05 13.97
C ASN A 58 15.42 5.38 13.17
N ALA A 59 14.31 5.65 12.50
CA ALA A 59 14.12 6.89 11.74
C ALA A 59 13.68 8.03 12.66
N LYS A 60 14.51 9.08 12.77
CA LYS A 60 14.15 10.34 13.43
C LYS A 60 13.27 11.17 12.49
N GLY A 61 12.28 11.89 13.02
CA GLY A 61 11.35 12.66 12.20
C GLY A 61 12.03 13.65 11.27
N SER A 62 12.99 14.42 11.78
CA SER A 62 13.75 15.42 10.99
C SER A 62 14.67 14.82 9.93
N SER A 63 14.92 13.49 9.96
CA SER A 63 15.76 12.82 8.95
C SER A 63 15.00 12.49 7.67
N TYR A 64 13.68 12.49 7.70
CA TYR A 64 12.81 12.04 6.59
C TYR A 64 13.13 10.64 6.06
N SER A 65 13.74 9.78 6.89
CA SER A 65 14.17 8.44 6.49
C SER A 65 13.10 7.36 6.59
N SER A 66 11.89 7.70 7.02
CA SER A 66 10.72 6.82 7.00
C SER A 66 9.89 7.01 5.73
N GLN A 67 9.55 5.92 5.03
CA GLN A 67 8.69 5.94 3.84
C GLN A 67 7.29 6.49 4.13
N HIS A 68 6.78 6.30 5.35
CA HIS A 68 5.51 6.91 5.80
C HIS A 68 5.51 8.43 5.72
N GLN A 69 6.65 9.09 5.99
CA GLN A 69 6.73 10.55 5.89
C GLN A 69 6.59 11.05 4.46
N TRP A 70 6.85 10.21 3.47
CA TRP A 70 6.73 10.51 2.05
C TRP A 70 5.39 10.09 1.45
N GLY A 71 4.50 9.48 2.25
CA GLY A 71 3.21 8.97 1.79
C GLY A 71 3.31 7.86 0.75
N ILE A 72 4.40 7.10 0.74
CA ILE A 72 4.65 6.02 -0.21
C ILE A 72 4.57 4.64 0.42
N ALA A 73 4.15 4.53 1.67
CA ALA A 73 4.00 3.29 2.41
C ALA A 73 2.74 3.30 3.28
N PHE A 74 2.25 2.13 3.58
CA PHE A 74 1.26 1.90 4.63
C PHE A 74 1.59 0.62 5.40
N ASP A 75 1.20 0.57 6.66
CA ASP A 75 1.19 -0.64 7.46
C ASP A 75 -0.22 -1.21 7.50
N PHE A 76 -0.33 -2.52 7.56
CA PHE A 76 -1.60 -3.23 7.65
C PHE A 76 -1.65 -4.16 8.85
N TYR A 77 -2.83 -4.59 9.20
CA TYR A 77 -3.09 -5.57 10.23
C TYR A 77 -4.20 -6.54 9.79
N LEU A 78 -4.24 -7.69 10.43
CA LEU A 78 -5.29 -8.69 10.19
C LEU A 78 -6.58 -8.29 10.92
N LYS A 79 -7.70 -8.48 10.24
CA LYS A 79 -9.04 -8.23 10.78
C LYS A 79 -9.88 -9.50 10.67
N MET A 80 -9.32 -10.57 11.22
CA MET A 80 -9.88 -11.92 11.17
C MET A 80 -9.45 -12.69 12.42
N ASP A 81 -10.24 -13.66 12.82
CA ASP A 81 -9.91 -14.64 13.86
C ASP A 81 -8.89 -15.63 13.29
N VAL A 82 -7.64 -15.53 13.70
CA VAL A 82 -6.54 -16.35 13.17
C VAL A 82 -6.42 -17.66 13.96
N ASP A 83 -6.59 -17.64 15.27
CA ASP A 83 -6.37 -18.81 16.12
C ASP A 83 -7.66 -19.62 16.39
N GLY A 84 -8.83 -19.05 16.12
CA GLY A 84 -10.13 -19.73 16.24
C GLY A 84 -10.76 -19.57 17.63
N ASP A 85 -10.32 -18.58 18.43
CA ASP A 85 -10.85 -18.34 19.77
C ASP A 85 -12.12 -17.46 19.77
N GLY A 86 -12.55 -16.99 18.60
CA GLY A 86 -13.72 -16.12 18.39
C GLY A 86 -13.43 -14.62 18.59
N LYS A 87 -12.16 -14.21 18.80
CA LYS A 87 -11.78 -12.83 18.97
C LYS A 87 -10.89 -12.38 17.80
N ILE A 88 -11.19 -11.22 17.25
CA ILE A 88 -10.45 -10.63 16.11
C ILE A 88 -9.40 -9.63 16.60
N ALA A 89 -9.62 -8.98 17.74
CA ALA A 89 -8.84 -7.82 18.15
C ALA A 89 -7.42 -8.20 18.61
N ASP A 90 -7.23 -9.36 19.20
CA ASP A 90 -5.93 -9.88 19.67
C ASP A 90 -5.13 -10.54 18.54
N ASP A 91 -5.78 -10.85 17.42
CA ASP A 91 -5.16 -11.43 16.23
C ASP A 91 -4.61 -10.42 15.22
N ALA A 92 -4.74 -9.13 15.48
CA ALA A 92 -4.34 -8.08 14.54
C ALA A 92 -2.90 -8.24 14.01
N TYR A 93 -2.00 -8.79 14.80
CA TYR A 93 -0.61 -9.07 14.44
C TYR A 93 -0.21 -10.55 14.63
N ASN A 94 -1.18 -11.45 14.73
CA ASN A 94 -0.95 -12.89 14.84
C ASN A 94 -0.56 -13.48 13.49
N ASP A 95 0.74 -13.75 13.29
CA ASP A 95 1.27 -14.33 12.04
C ASP A 95 1.52 -15.84 12.14
N SER A 96 0.88 -16.53 13.08
CA SER A 96 1.07 -17.99 13.29
C SER A 96 0.75 -18.83 12.05
N LYS A 97 -0.15 -18.33 11.17
CA LYS A 97 -0.53 -18.99 9.91
C LYS A 97 0.10 -18.35 8.66
N GLY A 98 1.03 -17.42 8.82
CA GLY A 98 1.78 -16.77 7.73
C GLY A 98 0.92 -15.85 6.85
N HIS A 99 -0.15 -15.26 7.40
CA HIS A 99 -1.05 -14.39 6.66
C HIS A 99 -0.39 -13.10 6.18
N PHE A 100 0.56 -12.54 6.94
CA PHE A 100 1.31 -11.35 6.52
C PHE A 100 2.08 -11.60 5.22
N ARG A 101 2.77 -12.73 5.11
CA ARG A 101 3.46 -13.10 3.88
C ARG A 101 2.49 -13.29 2.71
N LYS A 102 1.38 -13.99 2.92
CA LYS A 102 0.37 -14.22 1.86
C LYS A 102 -0.21 -12.89 1.36
N ALA A 103 -0.59 -11.99 2.28
CA ALA A 103 -1.09 -10.67 1.94
C ALA A 103 -0.03 -9.82 1.21
N ALA A 104 1.24 -9.91 1.63
CA ALA A 104 2.34 -9.22 0.97
C ALA A 104 2.60 -9.74 -0.45
N GLU A 105 2.53 -11.04 -0.71
CA GLU A 105 2.67 -11.61 -2.04
C GLU A 105 1.55 -11.12 -3.00
N ILE A 106 0.34 -10.92 -2.48
CA ILE A 106 -0.75 -10.28 -3.24
C ILE A 106 -0.37 -8.83 -3.56
N GLY A 107 0.16 -8.09 -2.58
CA GLY A 107 0.63 -6.71 -2.78
C GLY A 107 1.75 -6.60 -3.82
N LYS A 108 2.70 -7.54 -3.82
CA LYS A 108 3.78 -7.60 -4.81
C LYS A 108 3.24 -7.80 -6.23
N LYS A 109 2.24 -8.65 -6.42
CA LYS A 109 1.59 -8.82 -7.74
C LYS A 109 0.91 -7.54 -8.23
N LEU A 110 0.53 -6.64 -7.33
CA LEU A 110 -0.06 -5.34 -7.62
C LEU A 110 0.98 -4.20 -7.71
N GLY A 111 2.28 -4.52 -7.61
CA GLY A 111 3.37 -3.55 -7.75
C GLY A 111 3.84 -2.90 -6.46
N LEU A 112 3.51 -3.45 -5.30
CA LEU A 112 4.10 -3.06 -4.01
C LEU A 112 5.37 -3.87 -3.71
N ALA A 113 6.19 -3.35 -2.82
CA ALA A 113 7.25 -4.08 -2.15
C ALA A 113 6.91 -4.25 -0.65
N TRP A 114 7.60 -5.17 0.01
CA TRP A 114 7.29 -5.61 1.36
C TRP A 114 8.47 -5.44 2.32
N GLY A 115 8.25 -4.83 3.48
CA GLY A 115 9.24 -4.71 4.55
C GLY A 115 9.66 -6.03 5.18
N GLY A 116 8.85 -7.08 5.03
CA GLY A 116 9.21 -8.43 5.44
C GLY A 116 10.34 -9.08 4.64
N ASP A 117 10.71 -8.50 3.50
CA ASP A 117 11.88 -8.93 2.69
C ASP A 117 13.17 -8.20 3.07
N TRP A 118 13.13 -7.23 3.97
CA TRP A 118 14.33 -6.52 4.39
C TRP A 118 15.26 -7.41 5.24
N SER A 119 16.55 -7.26 5.03
CA SER A 119 17.56 -8.08 5.71
C SER A 119 17.93 -7.61 7.13
N SER A 120 17.75 -6.30 7.40
CA SER A 120 18.20 -5.72 8.68
C SER A 120 17.10 -5.57 9.71
N ILE A 121 15.90 -5.17 9.29
CA ILE A 121 14.71 -5.03 10.15
C ILE A 121 13.54 -5.61 9.36
N VAL A 122 13.08 -6.79 9.76
CA VAL A 122 11.93 -7.44 9.15
C VAL A 122 10.67 -6.73 9.63
N ASP A 123 10.00 -6.01 8.74
CA ASP A 123 8.76 -5.28 9.03
C ASP A 123 7.61 -5.91 8.26
N LYS A 124 6.94 -6.89 8.87
CA LYS A 124 5.89 -7.68 8.23
C LYS A 124 4.62 -6.88 7.88
N PRO A 125 4.16 -5.92 8.69
CA PRO A 125 3.04 -5.05 8.32
C PRO A 125 3.28 -4.13 7.14
N HIS A 126 4.53 -3.82 6.79
CA HIS A 126 4.92 -2.71 5.94
C HIS A 126 4.87 -3.03 4.45
N LEU A 127 3.99 -2.32 3.69
CA LEU A 127 3.92 -2.34 2.23
C LEU A 127 4.22 -0.95 1.66
N TYR A 128 4.96 -0.89 0.54
CA TYR A 128 5.39 0.40 -0.01
C TYR A 128 5.54 0.38 -1.54
N LEU A 129 5.56 1.58 -2.15
CA LEU A 129 5.89 1.77 -3.56
C LEU A 129 7.42 1.63 -3.75
N PRO A 130 7.88 0.69 -4.61
CA PRO A 130 9.32 0.41 -4.78
C PRO A 130 10.08 1.37 -5.70
N ASP A 131 9.42 2.34 -6.31
CA ASP A 131 9.97 3.22 -7.34
C ASP A 131 11.22 3.98 -6.91
N TRP A 132 11.33 4.22 -5.62
CA TRP A 132 12.47 4.94 -5.02
C TRP A 132 13.37 4.03 -4.18
N GLY A 133 13.24 2.69 -4.35
CA GLY A 133 13.98 1.69 -3.61
C GLY A 133 13.40 1.39 -2.23
N SER A 134 14.15 0.63 -1.42
CA SER A 134 13.75 0.21 -0.08
C SER A 134 13.88 1.30 0.99
N THR A 135 14.47 2.46 0.64
CA THR A 135 14.62 3.62 1.54
C THR A 135 14.25 4.90 0.81
N PRO A 136 13.81 5.96 1.51
CA PRO A 136 13.49 7.25 0.87
C PRO A 136 14.73 8.10 0.52
N THR A 137 15.94 7.55 0.55
CA THR A 137 17.16 8.26 0.22
C THR A 137 17.12 8.98 -1.14
N PRO A 138 16.62 8.38 -2.23
CA PRO A 138 16.48 9.09 -3.51
C PRO A 138 15.53 10.30 -3.42
N LEU A 139 14.42 10.17 -2.70
CA LEU A 139 13.46 11.26 -2.48
C LEU A 139 14.08 12.41 -1.67
N ILE A 140 14.82 12.08 -0.61
CA ILE A 140 15.55 13.08 0.20
C ILE A 140 16.56 13.83 -0.68
N LYS A 141 17.30 13.09 -1.52
CA LYS A 141 18.29 13.68 -2.42
C LYS A 141 17.65 14.63 -3.42
N GLN A 142 16.53 14.26 -4.01
CA GLN A 142 15.86 15.00 -5.07
C GLN A 142 15.01 16.14 -4.54
N TYR A 143 14.14 15.90 -3.56
CA TYR A 143 13.11 16.84 -3.13
C TYR A 143 13.42 17.56 -1.80
N LYS A 144 14.33 17.04 -0.99
CA LYS A 144 14.74 17.51 0.33
C LYS A 144 13.69 17.32 1.42
N THR A 145 12.41 17.56 1.13
CA THR A 145 11.30 17.41 2.08
C THR A 145 10.10 16.70 1.46
N PRO A 146 9.30 15.95 2.26
CA PRO A 146 8.09 15.31 1.79
C PRO A 146 7.09 16.26 1.11
N GLU A 147 6.91 17.48 1.64
CA GLU A 147 5.95 18.43 1.10
C GLU A 147 6.30 18.86 -0.35
N LYS A 148 7.60 18.95 -0.67
CA LYS A 148 8.03 19.23 -2.05
C LYS A 148 7.73 18.09 -3.00
N PHE A 149 7.88 16.84 -2.55
CA PHE A 149 7.51 15.68 -3.30
C PHE A 149 5.99 15.59 -3.50
N MET A 150 5.22 15.80 -2.44
CA MET A 150 3.75 15.75 -2.49
C MET A 150 3.17 16.77 -3.48
N LYS A 151 3.82 17.93 -3.66
CA LYS A 151 3.42 18.92 -4.68
C LYS A 151 3.60 18.45 -6.12
N THR A 152 4.35 17.37 -6.35
CA THR A 152 4.51 16.77 -7.68
C THR A 152 3.46 15.71 -7.98
N TRP A 153 2.63 15.35 -7.02
CA TRP A 153 1.61 14.34 -7.22
C TRP A 153 0.55 14.86 -8.19
N ILE A 154 0.56 14.30 -9.37
CA ILE A 154 -0.49 14.52 -10.35
C ILE A 154 -1.59 13.52 -10.00
N MET A 155 -2.78 14.03 -9.72
CA MET A 155 -3.99 13.23 -9.69
C MET A 155 -4.35 12.92 -11.14
N GLU A 156 -3.68 11.95 -11.75
CA GLU A 156 -4.12 11.42 -13.04
C GLU A 156 -5.58 10.95 -12.84
N PRO A 157 -6.50 11.36 -13.70
CA PRO A 157 -7.84 10.80 -13.64
C PRO A 157 -7.74 9.28 -13.80
N VAL A 158 -8.27 8.55 -12.85
CA VAL A 158 -8.27 7.08 -12.89
C VAL A 158 -8.96 6.67 -14.18
N LYS A 159 -8.25 5.96 -15.03
CA LYS A 159 -8.86 5.43 -16.26
C LYS A 159 -9.94 4.43 -15.88
N MET A 160 -11.16 4.68 -16.30
CA MET A 160 -12.31 3.81 -16.07
C MET A 160 -13.16 3.75 -17.31
N GLY A 161 -13.72 2.57 -17.58
CA GLY A 161 -14.56 2.36 -18.74
C GLY A 161 -13.79 2.43 -20.07
N TRP A 162 -14.45 2.82 -21.12
CA TRP A 162 -13.89 2.86 -22.47
C TRP A 162 -12.85 3.97 -22.62
N GLN A 163 -11.63 3.61 -23.00
CA GLN A 163 -10.53 4.52 -23.31
C GLN A 163 -9.95 4.20 -24.69
N LYS A 164 -9.70 5.23 -25.50
CA LYS A 164 -9.03 5.07 -26.81
C LYS A 164 -7.54 5.29 -26.64
N GLU A 165 -6.73 4.26 -26.90
CA GLU A 165 -5.28 4.28 -26.72
C GLU A 165 -4.57 3.53 -27.85
N ASN A 166 -3.44 4.05 -28.31
CA ASN A 166 -2.57 3.39 -29.29
C ASN A 166 -3.31 2.85 -30.54
N GLY A 167 -4.36 3.58 -30.97
CA GLY A 167 -5.16 3.22 -32.15
C GLY A 167 -6.28 2.22 -31.89
N GLY A 168 -6.42 1.69 -30.66
CA GLY A 168 -7.49 0.76 -30.26
C GLY A 168 -8.35 1.29 -29.11
N TRP A 169 -9.33 0.50 -28.72
CA TRP A 169 -10.16 0.74 -27.55
C TRP A 169 -9.84 -0.25 -26.45
N ARG A 170 -9.68 0.23 -25.18
CA ARG A 170 -9.54 -0.58 -23.96
C ARG A 170 -10.68 -0.27 -23.01
N PHE A 171 -11.15 -1.29 -22.31
CA PHE A 171 -12.10 -1.11 -21.23
C PHE A 171 -11.40 -1.29 -19.87
N TYR A 172 -11.19 -0.20 -19.17
CA TYR A 172 -10.61 -0.20 -17.83
C TYR A 172 -11.66 -0.57 -16.79
N LEU A 173 -11.31 -1.47 -15.88
CA LEU A 173 -12.21 -1.90 -14.82
C LEU A 173 -12.61 -0.72 -13.93
N LYS A 174 -13.87 -0.67 -13.54
CA LYS A 174 -14.44 0.42 -12.74
C LYS A 174 -14.14 0.25 -11.22
N ASP A 175 -13.10 -0.50 -10.89
CA ASP A 175 -12.67 -0.82 -9.52
C ASP A 175 -11.51 0.07 -9.01
N GLY A 176 -11.01 0.97 -9.85
CA GLY A 176 -9.90 1.87 -9.52
C GLY A 176 -8.51 1.23 -9.61
N SER A 177 -8.39 -0.02 -10.10
CA SER A 177 -7.11 -0.71 -10.24
C SER A 177 -6.27 -0.26 -11.43
N GLU A 178 -6.85 0.48 -12.38
CA GLU A 178 -6.29 0.77 -13.71
C GLU A 178 -5.99 -0.50 -14.55
N ASN A 179 -6.50 -1.64 -14.13
CA ASN A 179 -6.48 -2.84 -14.96
C ASN A 179 -7.54 -2.71 -16.06
N TYR A 180 -7.24 -3.30 -17.21
CA TYR A 180 -8.19 -3.38 -18.33
C TYR A 180 -8.42 -4.83 -18.73
N VAL A 181 -9.56 -5.06 -19.36
CA VAL A 181 -9.94 -6.39 -19.85
C VAL A 181 -9.02 -6.78 -21.02
N VAL A 182 -8.46 -7.98 -20.98
CA VAL A 182 -7.60 -8.53 -22.03
C VAL A 182 -7.81 -10.03 -22.13
N ASN A 183 -7.91 -10.54 -23.37
CA ASN A 183 -8.18 -11.95 -23.67
C ASN A 183 -9.41 -12.49 -22.95
N ASP A 184 -10.46 -11.67 -22.81
CA ASP A 184 -11.68 -12.03 -22.11
C ASP A 184 -12.89 -11.30 -22.66
N TRP A 185 -14.08 -11.80 -22.29
CA TRP A 185 -15.35 -11.17 -22.54
C TRP A 185 -15.75 -10.25 -21.40
N TYR A 186 -16.18 -9.05 -21.71
CA TYR A 186 -16.71 -8.12 -20.72
C TYR A 186 -18.08 -7.60 -21.15
N LYS A 187 -19.04 -7.56 -20.19
CA LYS A 187 -20.38 -7.03 -20.41
C LYS A 187 -20.42 -5.57 -19.92
N ASP A 188 -20.67 -4.64 -20.83
CA ASP A 188 -20.95 -3.25 -20.50
C ASP A 188 -22.39 -2.88 -20.94
N GLY A 189 -23.25 -2.60 -19.98
CA GLY A 189 -24.69 -2.50 -20.22
C GLY A 189 -25.29 -3.81 -20.71
N ASP A 190 -25.96 -3.78 -21.85
CA ASP A 190 -26.59 -4.95 -22.47
C ASP A 190 -25.74 -5.63 -23.55
N LEU A 191 -24.54 -5.11 -23.82
CA LEU A 191 -23.65 -5.59 -24.87
C LEU A 191 -22.46 -6.35 -24.28
N TRP A 192 -22.02 -7.40 -25.01
CA TRP A 192 -20.82 -8.15 -24.74
C TRP A 192 -19.71 -7.76 -25.70
N TYR A 193 -18.50 -7.55 -25.17
CA TYR A 193 -17.32 -7.18 -25.94
C TYR A 193 -16.20 -8.21 -25.68
N TRP A 194 -15.54 -8.62 -26.75
CA TRP A 194 -14.32 -9.41 -26.66
C TRP A 194 -13.11 -8.49 -26.77
N PHE A 195 -12.15 -8.66 -25.89
CA PHE A 195 -10.89 -7.94 -25.91
C PHE A 195 -9.76 -8.90 -26.24
N ASP A 196 -9.13 -8.70 -27.38
CA ASP A 196 -7.90 -9.42 -27.72
C ASP A 196 -6.69 -8.85 -26.98
N GLY A 197 -5.57 -9.59 -26.97
CA GLY A 197 -4.37 -9.23 -26.24
C GLY A 197 -3.46 -8.22 -26.93
N ASN A 198 -3.93 -7.52 -27.99
CA ASN A 198 -3.13 -6.58 -28.80
C ASN A 198 -3.25 -5.14 -28.34
#